data_1024efa1b35ac750bc6ff12c0d1a3d6e
#
_entry.id   1024efa1b35ac750bc6ff12c0d1a3d6e
#
_cell.length_a   1.000
_cell.length_b   1.000
_cell.length_c   1.000
_cell.angle_alpha   90.00
_cell.angle_beta   90.00
_cell.angle_gamma   90.00
#
_symmetry.space_group_name_H-M   'P 1'
#
loop_
_entity.id
_entity.type
_entity.pdbx_description
1 polymer ?
#
loop_
_entity_poly.entity_id
_entity_poly.type
_entity_poly.pdbx_seq_one_letter_code
_entity_poly.pdbx_strand_id
1 'polypeptide(L)'
;GNGGSGGNHPPTGLGGFNPEHREPKNEPVRRKPSGQKLLKRILFCACAVAVICGLVAAGGAISNAIQEQNEREALVASVTAYDDKYVPNVYVDGIHLGGMTRAEAEEAVTAHANQQRDAWKVRLMYAGQLVREITSADLNMTVDVQEALDAAWQPGHTEGGIDARKATMDALAENPYEGYSATPSGDNVVIDNILLSIAQQAYIQPVDAPIIFDYNNFNNPLTIQPETVGRYMDTTEAKNQVYQMMSSLVSGEVALTTRELQPTTTKAMLEPQIQLRATAYTPISTTSTENRNLNIQVAFERINGKMLAAGETFSFNTV
;
A
#
# COMPACT_ATOMS: atom_id res chain seq x y z
N GLY A 1 23.42 -46.67 30.64
CA GLY A 1 23.92 -48.03 30.75
C GLY A 1 25.17 -48.16 29.90
N ASN A 2 26.16 -48.29 30.59
CA ASN A 2 27.11 -49.44 30.70
C ASN A 2 27.95 -49.61 29.43
N GLY A 3 29.21 -49.56 29.48
CA GLY A 3 30.21 -50.24 30.34
C GLY A 3 31.27 -50.76 29.43
N GLY A 4 32.46 -50.54 29.68
CA GLY A 4 33.43 -51.27 30.41
C GLY A 4 34.56 -51.60 29.42
N SER A 5 35.72 -51.19 29.67
CA SER A 5 36.70 -51.80 30.57
C SER A 5 37.65 -52.77 29.87
N GLY A 6 38.90 -52.58 30.19
CA GLY A 6 39.96 -53.57 30.25
C GLY A 6 41.08 -53.31 29.24
N GLY A 7 42.24 -52.92 29.56
CA GLY A 7 43.12 -53.31 30.67
C GLY A 7 44.01 -54.41 30.16
N ASN A 8 45.28 -54.14 30.03
CA ASN A 8 46.29 -54.84 30.80
C ASN A 8 47.74 -54.67 30.24
N HIS A 9 48.56 -54.35 31.17
CA HIS A 9 50.03 -54.41 31.22
C HIS A 9 50.55 -55.85 31.36
N PRO A 10 51.85 -55.97 31.66
CA PRO A 10 53.04 -56.27 30.87
C PRO A 10 53.51 -57.71 31.19
N PRO A 11 54.72 -58.15 30.96
CA PRO A 11 55.84 -57.99 31.90
C PRO A 11 57.26 -58.06 31.30
N THR A 12 58.18 -57.40 31.94
CA THR A 12 59.45 -57.72 32.61
C THR A 12 60.24 -58.97 32.22
N GLY A 13 61.56 -58.84 32.19
CA GLY A 13 62.55 -59.80 32.44
C GLY A 13 63.93 -59.38 31.90
N LEU A 14 64.81 -58.90 32.61
CA LEU A 14 65.91 -59.28 33.50
C LEU A 14 66.96 -60.18 32.91
N GLY A 15 68.19 -59.77 33.10
CA GLY A 15 69.42 -60.55 33.24
C GLY A 15 70.49 -60.37 32.08
N GLY A 16 71.66 -60.11 32.31
CA GLY A 16 72.56 -60.06 33.42
C GLY A 16 74.01 -60.16 32.96
N PHE A 17 74.86 -59.39 33.62
CA PHE A 17 76.32 -59.62 33.89
C PHE A 17 77.34 -59.85 32.75
N ASN A 18 78.31 -58.96 32.55
CA ASN A 18 79.71 -58.71 33.08
C ASN A 18 80.77 -59.61 32.49
N PRO A 19 82.08 -59.31 32.67
CA PRO A 19 82.92 -58.17 32.25
C PRO A 19 84.24 -58.66 31.52
N GLU A 20 85.19 -57.63 31.37
CA GLU A 20 86.63 -57.76 31.16
C GLU A 20 87.17 -57.89 29.73
N HIS A 21 87.96 -56.99 29.29
CA HIS A 21 89.37 -56.76 29.47
C HIS A 21 89.89 -55.59 28.61
N ARG A 22 90.77 -54.86 29.21
CA ARG A 22 91.64 -53.77 28.73
C ARG A 22 92.39 -54.12 27.42
N GLU A 23 92.63 -53.14 26.57
CA GLU A 23 93.89 -52.45 26.45
C GLU A 23 93.85 -51.25 25.51
N PRO A 24 94.76 -50.28 25.60
CA PRO A 24 94.58 -48.92 25.08
C PRO A 24 95.19 -48.81 23.65
N LYS A 25 94.49 -48.11 22.77
CA LYS A 25 95.10 -47.69 21.51
C LYS A 25 94.78 -46.21 21.22
N ASN A 26 95.88 -45.44 21.37
CA ASN A 26 96.24 -44.27 20.59
C ASN A 26 95.11 -43.35 20.10
N GLU A 27 94.92 -42.24 20.76
CA GLU A 27 94.25 -41.03 20.26
C GLU A 27 94.94 -40.52 18.99
N PRO A 28 94.22 -40.31 17.87
CA PRO A 28 94.77 -39.47 16.81
C PRO A 28 94.57 -37.97 17.19
N VAL A 29 95.71 -37.30 17.21
CA VAL A 29 95.84 -35.85 17.38
C VAL A 29 94.85 -35.14 16.46
N ARG A 30 93.82 -34.50 17.07
CA ARG A 30 92.94 -33.52 16.41
C ARG A 30 93.79 -32.35 15.93
N ARG A 31 94.14 -32.30 14.68
CA ARG A 31 94.61 -31.08 14.02
C ARG A 31 93.44 -30.10 13.96
N LYS A 32 93.55 -28.97 14.63
CA LYS A 32 92.63 -27.81 14.51
C LYS A 32 92.57 -27.41 13.05
N PRO A 33 91.41 -27.38 12.41
CA PRO A 33 91.31 -26.89 11.05
C PRO A 33 91.75 -25.41 11.03
N SER A 34 92.64 -25.11 10.06
CA SER A 34 93.09 -23.72 9.87
C SER A 34 91.88 -22.76 9.72
N GLY A 35 91.90 -21.62 10.37
CA GLY A 35 90.76 -20.67 10.43
C GLY A 35 90.16 -20.30 9.06
N GLN A 36 90.99 -20.40 8.00
CA GLN A 36 90.47 -20.14 6.62
C GLN A 36 89.53 -21.22 6.08
N LYS A 37 89.65 -22.49 6.47
CA LYS A 37 88.70 -23.53 6.07
C LYS A 37 87.38 -23.46 6.86
N LEU A 38 87.47 -23.07 8.09
CA LEU A 38 86.30 -22.85 8.91
C LEU A 38 85.49 -21.60 8.44
N LEU A 39 86.18 -20.48 8.13
CA LEU A 39 85.58 -19.28 7.60
C LEU A 39 84.85 -19.52 6.25
N LYS A 40 85.51 -20.30 5.31
CA LYS A 40 84.89 -20.67 4.05
C LYS A 40 83.64 -21.55 4.24
N ARG A 41 83.66 -22.50 5.19
CA ARG A 41 82.52 -23.33 5.52
C ARG A 41 81.32 -22.50 6.15
N ILE A 42 81.68 -21.58 7.04
CA ILE A 42 80.71 -20.69 7.64
C ILE A 42 80.08 -19.74 6.56
N LEU A 43 80.91 -19.24 5.65
CA LEU A 43 80.41 -18.36 4.57
C LEU A 43 79.57 -19.16 3.59
N PHE A 44 79.92 -20.42 3.25
CA PHE A 44 79.16 -21.28 2.38
C PHE A 44 77.83 -21.69 3.02
N CYS A 45 77.79 -22.01 4.30
CA CYS A 45 76.56 -22.26 5.04
C CYS A 45 75.66 -20.99 5.15
N ALA A 46 76.27 -19.83 5.37
CA ALA A 46 75.51 -18.55 5.40
C ALA A 46 74.91 -18.20 4.05
N CYS A 47 75.68 -18.43 2.94
CA CYS A 47 75.14 -18.29 1.57
C CYS A 47 74.02 -19.28 1.25
N ALA A 48 74.17 -20.52 1.68
CA ALA A 48 73.18 -21.61 1.44
C ALA A 48 71.89 -21.26 2.24
N VAL A 49 72.00 -20.81 3.47
CA VAL A 49 70.83 -20.34 4.28
C VAL A 49 70.16 -19.11 3.65
N ALA A 50 70.97 -18.14 3.18
CA ALA A 50 70.42 -16.96 2.49
C ALA A 50 69.66 -17.34 1.19
N VAL A 51 70.19 -18.30 0.42
CA VAL A 51 69.48 -18.80 -0.80
C VAL A 51 68.23 -19.54 -0.42
N ILE A 52 68.25 -20.39 0.61
CA ILE A 52 67.05 -21.10 1.07
C ILE A 52 66.01 -20.10 1.60
N CYS A 53 66.41 -19.12 2.42
CA CYS A 53 65.48 -18.07 2.89
C CYS A 53 64.94 -17.24 1.73
N GLY A 54 65.75 -16.91 0.73
CA GLY A 54 65.31 -16.23 -0.49
C GLY A 54 64.31 -17.06 -1.31
N LEU A 55 64.52 -18.38 -1.45
CA LEU A 55 63.58 -19.25 -2.15
C LEU A 55 62.29 -19.44 -1.38
N VAL A 56 62.33 -19.53 -0.05
CA VAL A 56 61.11 -19.59 0.79
C VAL A 56 60.35 -18.29 0.73
N ALA A 57 61.04 -17.15 0.79
CA ALA A 57 60.41 -15.83 0.67
C ALA A 57 59.82 -15.63 -0.74
N ALA A 58 60.49 -16.02 -1.80
CA ALA A 58 60.01 -15.96 -3.16
C ALA A 58 58.81 -16.90 -3.37
N GLY A 59 58.88 -18.13 -2.83
CA GLY A 59 57.76 -19.07 -2.85
C GLY A 59 56.53 -18.55 -2.10
N GLY A 60 56.75 -17.91 -0.94
CA GLY A 60 55.65 -17.25 -0.19
C GLY A 60 55.04 -16.08 -0.96
N ALA A 61 55.86 -15.23 -1.58
CA ALA A 61 55.39 -14.10 -2.37
C ALA A 61 54.57 -14.57 -3.62
N ILE A 62 55.04 -15.62 -4.29
CA ILE A 62 54.31 -16.23 -5.43
C ILE A 62 53.01 -16.86 -4.96
N SER A 63 52.99 -17.56 -3.83
CA SER A 63 51.77 -18.15 -3.26
C SER A 63 50.76 -17.06 -2.90
N ASN A 64 51.18 -15.98 -2.27
CA ASN A 64 50.29 -14.84 -1.93
C ASN A 64 49.74 -14.15 -3.18
N ALA A 65 50.58 -13.93 -4.22
CA ALA A 65 50.15 -13.35 -5.49
C ALA A 65 49.11 -14.22 -6.21
N ILE A 66 49.29 -15.54 -6.19
CA ILE A 66 48.30 -16.49 -6.75
C ILE A 66 47.02 -16.46 -5.93
N GLN A 67 47.07 -16.37 -4.61
CA GLN A 67 45.92 -16.29 -3.75
C GLN A 67 45.17 -14.99 -3.99
N GLU A 68 45.84 -13.84 -4.03
CA GLU A 68 45.24 -12.54 -4.34
C GLU A 68 44.57 -12.53 -5.72
N GLN A 69 45.18 -13.15 -6.71
CA GLN A 69 44.57 -13.28 -8.03
C GLN A 69 43.31 -14.15 -8.00
N ASN A 70 43.35 -15.30 -7.32
CA ASN A 70 42.20 -16.19 -7.19
C ASN A 70 41.05 -15.49 -6.43
N GLU A 71 41.35 -14.73 -5.36
CA GLU A 71 40.36 -13.96 -4.62
C GLU A 71 39.74 -12.85 -5.50
N ARG A 72 40.56 -12.18 -6.33
CA ARG A 72 40.08 -11.18 -7.28
C ARG A 72 39.20 -11.79 -8.35
N GLU A 73 39.58 -12.93 -8.92
CA GLU A 73 38.78 -13.66 -9.93
C GLU A 73 37.46 -14.14 -9.33
N ALA A 74 37.48 -14.67 -8.09
CA ALA A 74 36.26 -15.05 -7.37
C ALA A 74 35.35 -13.86 -7.10
N LEU A 75 35.92 -12.71 -6.70
CA LEU A 75 35.17 -11.46 -6.51
C LEU A 75 34.51 -11.01 -7.82
N VAL A 76 35.28 -10.95 -8.91
CA VAL A 76 34.73 -10.57 -10.23
C VAL A 76 33.62 -11.52 -10.63
N ALA A 77 33.80 -12.82 -10.51
CA ALA A 77 32.80 -13.82 -10.86
C ALA A 77 31.53 -13.66 -10.01
N SER A 78 31.68 -13.37 -8.71
CA SER A 78 30.53 -13.18 -7.80
C SER A 78 29.67 -11.96 -8.14
N VAL A 79 30.28 -10.91 -8.71
CA VAL A 79 29.57 -9.69 -9.12
C VAL A 79 29.01 -9.82 -10.53
N THR A 80 29.82 -10.33 -11.49
CA THR A 80 29.41 -10.46 -12.89
C THR A 80 28.33 -11.54 -13.12
N ALA A 81 28.14 -12.44 -12.16
CA ALA A 81 27.01 -13.38 -12.19
C ALA A 81 25.64 -12.70 -12.21
N TYR A 82 25.59 -11.40 -11.88
CA TYR A 82 24.37 -10.58 -11.86
C TYR A 82 24.35 -9.48 -12.92
N ASP A 83 25.20 -9.52 -13.96
CA ASP A 83 25.23 -8.50 -15.01
C ASP A 83 23.92 -8.41 -15.79
N ASP A 84 23.22 -9.53 -15.95
CA ASP A 84 21.93 -9.67 -16.62
C ASP A 84 20.77 -10.01 -15.66
N LYS A 85 20.99 -9.90 -14.36
CA LYS A 85 20.04 -10.29 -13.30
C LYS A 85 20.01 -9.27 -12.19
N TYR A 86 18.87 -9.19 -11.51
CA TYR A 86 18.79 -8.43 -10.25
C TYR A 86 19.76 -9.00 -9.21
N VAL A 87 20.42 -8.11 -8.48
CA VAL A 87 21.29 -8.50 -7.37
C VAL A 87 20.48 -9.07 -6.20
N PRO A 88 21.10 -9.88 -5.31
CA PRO A 88 20.40 -10.41 -4.14
C PRO A 88 19.80 -9.33 -3.24
N ASN A 89 18.76 -9.68 -2.49
CA ASN A 89 18.09 -8.81 -1.50
C ASN A 89 17.44 -7.55 -2.10
N VAL A 90 16.97 -7.65 -3.33
CA VAL A 90 16.15 -6.65 -4.00
C VAL A 90 14.73 -7.19 -4.09
N TYR A 91 13.76 -6.37 -3.66
CA TYR A 91 12.35 -6.70 -3.63
C TYR A 91 11.53 -5.60 -4.29
N VAL A 92 10.42 -5.98 -4.95
CA VAL A 92 9.37 -5.06 -5.41
C VAL A 92 8.03 -5.68 -5.04
N ASP A 93 7.19 -4.92 -4.36
CA ASP A 93 5.89 -5.36 -3.81
C ASP A 93 6.02 -6.65 -2.97
N GLY A 94 7.14 -6.80 -2.24
CA GLY A 94 7.45 -7.98 -1.45
C GLY A 94 7.92 -9.19 -2.24
N ILE A 95 8.06 -9.10 -3.57
CA ILE A 95 8.59 -10.17 -4.42
C ILE A 95 10.10 -10.07 -4.46
N HIS A 96 10.80 -11.15 -4.11
CA HIS A 96 12.25 -11.22 -4.21
C HIS A 96 12.69 -11.34 -5.66
N LEU A 97 13.42 -10.34 -6.18
CA LEU A 97 13.89 -10.30 -7.55
C LEU A 97 15.28 -10.88 -7.74
N GLY A 98 16.06 -11.02 -6.64
CA GLY A 98 17.47 -11.47 -6.70
C GLY A 98 17.66 -12.75 -7.50
N GLY A 99 18.53 -12.69 -8.51
CA GLY A 99 18.81 -13.79 -9.44
C GLY A 99 17.86 -13.90 -10.64
N MET A 100 16.79 -13.11 -10.70
CA MET A 100 15.90 -13.03 -11.85
C MET A 100 16.50 -12.12 -12.93
N THR A 101 16.26 -12.44 -14.18
CA THR A 101 16.45 -11.53 -15.30
C THR A 101 15.37 -10.43 -15.27
N ARG A 102 15.57 -9.36 -16.03
CA ARG A 102 14.56 -8.28 -16.13
C ARG A 102 13.21 -8.80 -16.62
N ALA A 103 13.19 -9.73 -17.57
CA ALA A 103 11.95 -10.30 -18.11
C ALA A 103 11.21 -11.17 -17.08
N GLU A 104 11.93 -12.01 -16.34
CA GLU A 104 11.35 -12.84 -15.27
C GLU A 104 10.78 -11.98 -14.14
N ALA A 105 11.50 -10.92 -13.74
CA ALA A 105 11.04 -9.98 -12.73
C ALA A 105 9.79 -9.21 -13.20
N GLU A 106 9.77 -8.76 -14.46
CA GLU A 106 8.62 -8.07 -15.04
C GLU A 106 7.38 -8.98 -15.06
N GLU A 107 7.54 -10.24 -15.49
CA GLU A 107 6.44 -11.20 -15.49
C GLU A 107 5.91 -11.43 -14.06
N ALA A 108 6.81 -11.67 -13.09
CA ALA A 108 6.44 -11.96 -11.72
C ALA A 108 5.73 -10.76 -11.03
N VAL A 109 6.31 -9.56 -11.15
CA VAL A 109 5.75 -8.35 -10.51
C VAL A 109 4.45 -7.93 -11.19
N THR A 110 4.38 -8.01 -12.53
CA THR A 110 3.15 -7.72 -13.28
C THR A 110 2.03 -8.69 -12.91
N ALA A 111 2.33 -9.98 -12.81
CA ALA A 111 1.33 -10.97 -12.40
C ALA A 111 0.80 -10.68 -11.00
N HIS A 112 1.68 -10.35 -10.05
CA HIS A 112 1.30 -9.99 -8.69
C HIS A 112 0.46 -8.70 -8.64
N ALA A 113 0.91 -7.64 -9.30
CA ALA A 113 0.19 -6.36 -9.37
C ALA A 113 -1.20 -6.52 -10.00
N ASN A 114 -1.31 -7.31 -11.07
CA ASN A 114 -2.59 -7.62 -11.69
C ASN A 114 -3.50 -8.43 -10.75
N GLN A 115 -2.97 -9.39 -10.01
CA GLN A 115 -3.74 -10.16 -9.04
C GLN A 115 -4.29 -9.27 -7.92
N GLN A 116 -3.49 -8.35 -7.38
CA GLN A 116 -3.93 -7.39 -6.38
C GLN A 116 -4.98 -6.43 -6.93
N ARG A 117 -4.76 -5.89 -8.13
CA ARG A 117 -5.72 -5.04 -8.84
C ARG A 117 -7.04 -5.75 -9.06
N ASP A 118 -7.02 -6.98 -9.58
CA ASP A 118 -8.24 -7.73 -9.91
C ASP A 118 -9.03 -8.15 -8.65
N ALA A 119 -8.35 -8.31 -7.52
CA ALA A 119 -8.98 -8.57 -6.23
C ALA A 119 -9.55 -7.31 -5.56
N TRP A 120 -9.16 -6.11 -6.04
CA TRP A 120 -9.59 -4.85 -5.45
C TRP A 120 -11.08 -4.60 -5.69
N LYS A 121 -11.77 -4.19 -4.61
CA LYS A 121 -13.17 -3.78 -4.64
C LYS A 121 -13.52 -2.88 -3.47
N VAL A 122 -14.45 -1.97 -3.71
CA VAL A 122 -15.03 -1.10 -2.69
C VAL A 122 -16.53 -1.29 -2.65
N ARG A 123 -17.08 -1.49 -1.45
CA ARG A 123 -18.49 -1.66 -1.20
C ARG A 123 -19.08 -0.37 -0.65
N LEU A 124 -19.99 0.25 -1.41
CA LEU A 124 -20.72 1.44 -0.97
C LEU A 124 -21.92 1.00 -0.14
N MET A 125 -21.93 1.42 1.13
CA MET A 125 -22.95 1.05 2.12
C MET A 125 -23.83 2.24 2.44
N TYR A 126 -25.16 2.08 2.38
CA TYR A 126 -26.13 3.09 2.82
C TYR A 126 -27.14 2.46 3.76
N ALA A 127 -27.35 3.09 4.93
CA ALA A 127 -28.23 2.56 5.98
C ALA A 127 -27.94 1.10 6.36
N GLY A 128 -26.66 0.69 6.33
CA GLY A 128 -26.20 -0.66 6.66
C GLY A 128 -26.41 -1.70 5.56
N GLN A 129 -26.87 -1.27 4.39
CA GLN A 129 -27.08 -2.15 3.24
C GLN A 129 -26.11 -1.85 2.11
N LEU A 130 -25.70 -2.89 1.38
CA LEU A 130 -24.89 -2.73 0.18
C LEU A 130 -25.73 -2.10 -0.93
N VAL A 131 -25.30 -0.93 -1.41
CA VAL A 131 -25.93 -0.22 -2.52
C VAL A 131 -25.25 -0.52 -3.84
N ARG A 132 -23.90 -0.53 -3.83
CA ARG A 132 -23.10 -0.79 -5.02
C ARG A 132 -21.73 -1.35 -4.59
N GLU A 133 -21.23 -2.33 -5.33
CA GLU A 133 -19.83 -2.74 -5.34
C GLU A 133 -19.15 -2.14 -6.55
N ILE A 134 -17.99 -1.50 -6.35
CA ILE A 134 -17.11 -0.96 -7.39
C ILE A 134 -15.91 -1.88 -7.46
N THR A 135 -15.60 -2.39 -8.66
CA THR A 135 -14.46 -3.27 -8.91
C THR A 135 -13.39 -2.57 -9.74
N SER A 136 -12.20 -3.16 -9.79
CA SER A 136 -11.13 -2.68 -10.67
C SER A 136 -11.54 -2.67 -12.16
N ALA A 137 -12.37 -3.62 -12.58
CA ALA A 137 -12.89 -3.70 -13.93
C ALA A 137 -13.86 -2.55 -14.26
N ASP A 138 -14.71 -2.14 -13.31
CA ASP A 138 -15.60 -0.99 -13.48
C ASP A 138 -14.81 0.30 -13.78
N LEU A 139 -13.62 0.43 -13.19
CA LEU A 139 -12.77 1.62 -13.28
C LEU A 139 -11.68 1.52 -14.36
N ASN A 140 -11.62 0.44 -15.13
CA ASN A 140 -10.50 0.17 -16.06
C ASN A 140 -9.14 0.38 -15.37
N MET A 141 -8.97 -0.12 -14.15
CA MET A 141 -7.76 0.12 -13.37
C MET A 141 -6.52 -0.49 -14.01
N THR A 142 -5.44 0.26 -13.97
CA THR A 142 -4.10 -0.15 -14.41
C THR A 142 -3.08 0.04 -13.30
N VAL A 143 -2.04 -0.78 -13.31
CA VAL A 143 -0.87 -0.63 -12.43
C VAL A 143 0.37 -0.65 -13.32
N ASP A 144 1.25 0.34 -13.16
CA ASP A 144 2.53 0.40 -13.84
C ASP A 144 3.63 -0.13 -12.91
N VAL A 145 4.40 -1.09 -13.39
CA VAL A 145 5.49 -1.73 -12.64
C VAL A 145 6.87 -1.32 -13.15
N GLN A 146 6.95 -0.64 -14.30
CA GLN A 146 8.21 -0.40 -15.00
C GLN A 146 9.15 0.51 -14.21
N GLU A 147 8.64 1.61 -13.67
CA GLU A 147 9.44 2.55 -12.88
C GLU A 147 10.03 1.87 -11.63
N ALA A 148 9.24 1.03 -10.95
CA ALA A 148 9.69 0.28 -9.78
C ALA A 148 10.77 -0.74 -10.14
N LEU A 149 10.62 -1.45 -11.27
CA LEU A 149 11.60 -2.41 -11.77
C LEU A 149 12.90 -1.73 -12.20
N ASP A 150 12.81 -0.58 -12.87
CA ASP A 150 13.96 0.22 -13.25
C ASP A 150 14.70 0.78 -12.03
N ALA A 151 13.99 1.25 -11.03
CA ALA A 151 14.59 1.69 -9.77
C ALA A 151 15.25 0.53 -9.02
N ALA A 152 14.60 -0.63 -8.97
CA ALA A 152 15.13 -1.84 -8.35
C ALA A 152 16.35 -2.43 -9.08
N TRP A 153 16.52 -2.11 -10.35
CA TRP A 153 17.69 -2.50 -11.14
C TRP A 153 18.95 -1.68 -10.82
N GLN A 154 18.80 -0.44 -10.35
CA GLN A 154 19.92 0.48 -10.13
C GLN A 154 20.99 -0.08 -9.16
N PRO A 155 20.63 -0.60 -7.97
CA PRO A 155 21.60 -1.14 -7.03
C PRO A 155 22.41 -2.28 -7.66
N GLY A 156 23.74 -2.18 -7.56
CA GLY A 156 24.67 -3.17 -8.08
C GLY A 156 24.93 -3.12 -9.59
N HIS A 157 24.29 -2.19 -10.35
CA HIS A 157 24.48 -2.05 -11.78
C HIS A 157 25.00 -0.66 -12.21
N THR A 158 24.79 0.35 -11.42
CA THR A 158 25.17 1.74 -11.75
C THR A 158 26.47 2.20 -11.11
N GLU A 159 26.99 1.45 -10.15
CA GLU A 159 28.24 1.76 -9.47
C GLU A 159 29.46 1.52 -10.36
N GLY A 160 30.44 2.39 -10.20
CA GLY A 160 31.69 2.34 -10.98
C GLY A 160 32.64 1.27 -10.50
N GLY A 161 32.59 0.07 -11.09
CA GLY A 161 33.57 -1.00 -10.89
C GLY A 161 33.16 -2.09 -9.89
N ILE A 162 33.88 -3.20 -9.94
CA ILE A 162 33.56 -4.46 -9.24
C ILE A 162 33.49 -4.29 -7.72
N ASP A 163 34.45 -3.55 -7.14
CA ASP A 163 34.52 -3.39 -5.68
C ASP A 163 33.35 -2.55 -5.15
N ALA A 164 32.94 -1.50 -5.88
CA ALA A 164 31.79 -0.68 -5.52
C ALA A 164 30.47 -1.46 -5.64
N ARG A 165 30.31 -2.23 -6.72
CA ARG A 165 29.15 -3.11 -6.90
C ARG A 165 29.07 -4.17 -5.78
N LYS A 166 30.21 -4.77 -5.42
CA LYS A 166 30.25 -5.74 -4.32
C LYS A 166 29.85 -5.08 -2.99
N ALA A 167 30.36 -3.89 -2.71
CA ALA A 167 30.00 -3.16 -1.50
C ALA A 167 28.49 -2.86 -1.42
N THR A 168 27.86 -2.47 -2.54
CA THR A 168 26.41 -2.30 -2.62
C THR A 168 25.68 -3.62 -2.36
N MET A 169 26.11 -4.73 -2.97
CA MET A 169 25.49 -6.04 -2.74
C MET A 169 25.61 -6.50 -1.29
N ASP A 170 26.76 -6.21 -0.61
CA ASP A 170 26.95 -6.52 0.80
C ASP A 170 26.08 -5.63 1.70
N ALA A 171 25.93 -4.36 1.36
CA ALA A 171 25.02 -3.45 2.07
C ALA A 171 23.55 -3.88 1.95
N LEU A 172 23.13 -4.43 0.80
CA LEU A 172 21.81 -4.99 0.60
C LEU A 172 21.54 -6.25 1.43
N ALA A 173 22.59 -6.98 1.85
CA ALA A 173 22.41 -8.11 2.76
C ALA A 173 22.00 -7.68 4.16
N GLU A 174 22.42 -6.48 4.58
CA GLU A 174 22.04 -5.88 5.89
C GLU A 174 20.76 -5.05 5.77
N ASN A 175 20.58 -4.34 4.65
CA ASN A 175 19.44 -3.47 4.38
C ASN A 175 18.90 -3.77 2.97
N PRO A 176 17.95 -4.70 2.83
CA PRO A 176 17.35 -5.03 1.55
C PRO A 176 16.69 -3.82 0.88
N TYR A 177 16.74 -3.78 -0.44
CA TYR A 177 16.00 -2.81 -1.22
C TYR A 177 14.51 -3.23 -1.28
N GLU A 178 13.62 -2.32 -0.89
CA GLU A 178 12.17 -2.48 -0.95
C GLU A 178 11.59 -1.45 -1.93
N GLY A 179 11.20 -1.90 -3.11
CA GLY A 179 10.51 -1.10 -4.11
C GLY A 179 9.01 -1.36 -4.10
N TYR A 180 8.26 -0.40 -4.61
CA TYR A 180 6.81 -0.53 -4.76
C TYR A 180 6.41 -0.12 -6.18
N SER A 181 5.48 -0.86 -6.77
CA SER A 181 4.89 -0.49 -8.05
C SER A 181 4.20 0.87 -8.00
N ALA A 182 3.99 1.47 -9.16
CA ALA A 182 3.35 2.78 -9.23
C ALA A 182 1.93 2.75 -8.64
N THR A 183 1.50 3.89 -8.12
CA THR A 183 0.12 4.08 -7.65
C THR A 183 -0.87 3.68 -8.74
N PRO A 184 -1.81 2.79 -8.46
CA PRO A 184 -2.81 2.39 -9.44
C PRO A 184 -3.62 3.58 -9.93
N SER A 185 -3.96 3.58 -11.19
CA SER A 185 -4.84 4.57 -11.79
C SER A 185 -6.14 3.92 -12.26
N GLY A 186 -7.24 4.65 -12.18
CA GLY A 186 -8.55 4.22 -12.62
C GLY A 186 -9.40 5.40 -13.10
N ASP A 187 -10.54 5.12 -13.71
CA ASP A 187 -11.44 6.15 -14.23
C ASP A 187 -12.23 6.82 -13.10
N ASN A 188 -11.75 7.97 -12.67
CA ASN A 188 -12.38 8.78 -11.62
C ASN A 188 -13.78 9.28 -12.02
N VAL A 189 -14.04 9.47 -13.32
CA VAL A 189 -15.35 9.91 -13.81
C VAL A 189 -16.41 8.83 -13.53
N VAL A 190 -16.03 7.57 -13.63
CA VAL A 190 -16.94 6.45 -13.31
C VAL A 190 -17.31 6.48 -11.82
N ILE A 191 -16.36 6.73 -10.93
CA ILE A 191 -16.62 6.85 -9.47
C ILE A 191 -17.60 8.00 -9.23
N ASP A 192 -17.36 9.17 -9.83
CA ASP A 192 -18.21 10.34 -9.69
C ASP A 192 -19.64 10.06 -10.17
N ASN A 193 -19.81 9.41 -11.30
CA ASN A 193 -21.10 9.07 -11.86
C ASN A 193 -21.86 8.05 -11.00
N ILE A 194 -21.17 7.04 -10.45
CA ILE A 194 -21.78 6.07 -9.53
C ILE A 194 -22.30 6.79 -8.28
N LEU A 195 -21.47 7.61 -7.64
CA LEU A 195 -21.84 8.33 -6.43
C LEU A 195 -22.96 9.33 -6.69
N LEU A 196 -22.91 10.06 -7.81
CA LEU A 196 -23.98 10.98 -8.23
C LEU A 196 -25.31 10.26 -8.43
N SER A 197 -25.29 9.10 -9.10
CA SER A 197 -26.50 8.30 -9.32
C SER A 197 -27.12 7.85 -8.00
N ILE A 198 -26.31 7.40 -7.04
CA ILE A 198 -26.78 6.99 -5.72
C ILE A 198 -27.33 8.20 -4.95
N ALA A 199 -26.65 9.34 -5.02
CA ALA A 199 -27.10 10.58 -4.37
C ALA A 199 -28.45 11.05 -4.91
N GLN A 200 -28.65 10.97 -6.23
CA GLN A 200 -29.92 11.32 -6.87
C GLN A 200 -31.07 10.40 -6.45
N GLN A 201 -30.81 9.08 -6.32
CA GLN A 201 -31.82 8.14 -5.84
C GLN A 201 -32.18 8.32 -4.37
N ALA A 202 -31.22 8.77 -3.55
CA ALA A 202 -31.42 9.03 -2.14
C ALA A 202 -32.04 10.40 -1.85
N TYR A 203 -32.10 11.30 -2.85
CA TYR A 203 -32.58 12.66 -2.69
C TYR A 203 -34.10 12.67 -2.46
N ILE A 204 -34.53 13.41 -1.46
CA ILE A 204 -35.94 13.74 -1.24
C ILE A 204 -36.03 15.26 -1.18
N GLN A 205 -36.91 15.82 -2.03
CA GLN A 205 -37.18 17.26 -2.03
C GLN A 205 -37.93 17.63 -0.77
N PRO A 206 -37.53 18.68 -0.05
CA PRO A 206 -38.34 19.23 1.01
C PRO A 206 -39.61 19.86 0.44
N VAL A 207 -40.72 19.71 1.18
CA VAL A 207 -42.00 20.31 0.80
C VAL A 207 -42.48 21.12 1.99
N ASP A 208 -42.78 22.40 1.77
CA ASP A 208 -43.33 23.31 2.77
C ASP A 208 -44.69 22.80 3.25
N ALA A 209 -45.04 23.11 4.49
CA ALA A 209 -46.31 22.77 5.09
C ALA A 209 -47.47 23.39 4.28
N PRO A 210 -48.29 22.56 3.63
CA PRO A 210 -49.39 23.10 2.83
C PRO A 210 -50.57 23.48 3.71
N ILE A 211 -51.23 24.59 3.35
CA ILE A 211 -52.50 25.02 3.94
C ILE A 211 -53.59 24.53 3.03
N ILE A 212 -54.45 23.67 3.55
CA ILE A 212 -55.62 23.13 2.83
C ILE A 212 -56.88 23.78 3.32
N PHE A 213 -57.68 24.22 2.37
CA PHE A 213 -59.02 24.78 2.65
C PHE A 213 -60.07 23.74 2.29
N ASP A 214 -60.88 23.35 3.31
CA ASP A 214 -62.02 22.46 3.14
C ASP A 214 -63.32 23.25 3.11
N TYR A 215 -63.90 23.40 1.96
CA TYR A 215 -65.16 24.13 1.73
C TYR A 215 -66.38 23.52 2.45
N ASN A 216 -66.29 22.23 2.80
CA ASN A 216 -67.39 21.54 3.47
C ASN A 216 -67.32 21.65 4.99
N ASN A 217 -66.22 22.11 5.53
CA ASN A 217 -66.03 22.28 6.97
C ASN A 217 -66.06 23.75 7.37
N PHE A 218 -67.25 24.30 7.48
CA PHE A 218 -67.45 25.73 7.81
C PHE A 218 -66.90 26.14 9.19
N ASN A 219 -66.79 25.20 10.12
CA ASN A 219 -66.35 25.53 11.48
C ASN A 219 -64.81 25.56 11.57
N ASN A 220 -64.12 24.78 10.79
CA ASN A 220 -62.66 24.73 10.73
C ASN A 220 -62.19 24.45 9.29
N PRO A 221 -62.35 25.43 8.38
CA PRO A 221 -62.07 25.22 6.96
C PRO A 221 -60.57 25.16 6.64
N LEU A 222 -59.67 25.53 7.55
CA LEU A 222 -58.25 25.57 7.35
C LEU A 222 -57.57 24.40 8.07
N THR A 223 -56.85 23.60 7.33
CA THR A 223 -55.99 22.54 7.89
C THR A 223 -54.56 22.75 7.41
N ILE A 224 -53.62 22.84 8.35
CA ILE A 224 -52.20 22.88 8.02
C ILE A 224 -51.69 21.46 8.10
N GLN A 225 -51.29 20.92 6.97
CA GLN A 225 -50.65 19.62 6.96
C GLN A 225 -49.16 19.73 7.35
N PRO A 226 -48.55 18.67 7.88
CA PRO A 226 -47.14 18.68 8.16
C PRO A 226 -46.32 18.88 6.88
N GLU A 227 -45.22 19.56 7.02
CA GLU A 227 -44.17 19.65 6.02
C GLU A 227 -43.51 18.29 5.76
N THR A 228 -42.83 18.17 4.65
CA THR A 228 -41.94 17.04 4.38
C THR A 228 -40.52 17.51 4.48
N VAL A 229 -39.78 16.95 5.44
CA VAL A 229 -38.33 17.17 5.53
C VAL A 229 -37.68 16.42 4.38
N GLY A 230 -36.90 17.11 3.57
CA GLY A 230 -36.11 16.55 2.51
C GLY A 230 -34.80 15.93 3.02
N ARG A 231 -34.08 15.32 2.13
CA ARG A 231 -32.71 14.84 2.41
C ARG A 231 -31.85 14.86 1.16
N TYR A 232 -30.56 15.03 1.35
CA TYR A 232 -29.56 14.90 0.30
C TYR A 232 -28.36 14.11 0.79
N MET A 233 -27.59 13.56 -0.14
CA MET A 233 -26.35 12.85 0.14
C MET A 233 -25.18 13.72 -0.30
N ASP A 234 -24.28 14.04 0.64
CA ASP A 234 -22.99 14.63 0.33
C ASP A 234 -21.98 13.53 0.07
N THR A 235 -21.57 13.41 -1.17
CA THR A 235 -20.66 12.32 -1.60
C THR A 235 -19.18 12.68 -1.53
N THR A 236 -18.84 13.87 -1.09
CA THR A 236 -17.45 14.38 -1.11
C THR A 236 -16.50 13.50 -0.31
N GLU A 237 -16.89 13.16 0.92
CA GLU A 237 -16.08 12.30 1.79
C GLU A 237 -15.96 10.87 1.25
N ALA A 238 -17.08 10.31 0.80
CA ALA A 238 -17.09 8.97 0.20
C ALA A 238 -16.22 8.89 -1.06
N LYS A 239 -16.26 9.92 -1.91
CA LYS A 239 -15.40 10.05 -3.08
C LYS A 239 -13.92 10.02 -2.69
N ASN A 240 -13.52 10.83 -1.71
CA ASN A 240 -12.14 10.89 -1.25
C ASN A 240 -11.67 9.52 -0.69
N GLN A 241 -12.53 8.84 0.07
CA GLN A 241 -12.24 7.51 0.60
C GLN A 241 -12.06 6.48 -0.52
N VAL A 242 -12.94 6.46 -1.52
CA VAL A 242 -12.80 5.54 -2.68
C VAL A 242 -11.50 5.81 -3.42
N TYR A 243 -11.14 7.10 -3.64
CA TYR A 243 -9.88 7.45 -4.31
C TYR A 243 -8.64 7.01 -3.52
N GLN A 244 -8.64 7.18 -2.20
CA GLN A 244 -7.56 6.69 -1.35
C GLN A 244 -7.45 5.17 -1.38
N MET A 245 -8.57 4.46 -1.30
CA MET A 245 -8.61 2.99 -1.36
C MET A 245 -8.13 2.48 -2.73
N MET A 246 -8.49 3.15 -3.82
CA MET A 246 -8.02 2.83 -5.16
C MET A 246 -6.51 3.04 -5.27
N SER A 247 -6.00 4.18 -4.85
CA SER A 247 -4.57 4.52 -4.96
C SER A 247 -3.66 3.63 -4.11
N SER A 248 -4.18 3.04 -3.04
CA SER A 248 -3.45 2.14 -2.15
C SER A 248 -3.79 0.65 -2.35
N LEU A 249 -4.62 0.29 -3.35
CA LEU A 249 -5.13 -1.07 -3.59
C LEU A 249 -5.77 -1.71 -2.35
N VAL A 250 -6.34 -0.90 -1.46
CA VAL A 250 -7.05 -1.39 -0.28
C VAL A 250 -8.52 -1.58 -0.62
N SER A 251 -9.02 -2.79 -0.39
CA SER A 251 -10.45 -3.10 -0.49
C SER A 251 -11.15 -2.83 0.83
N GLY A 252 -12.44 -2.46 0.77
CA GLY A 252 -13.20 -2.22 1.99
C GLY A 252 -14.60 -1.68 1.74
N GLU A 253 -15.16 -1.06 2.78
CA GLU A 253 -16.50 -0.48 2.78
C GLU A 253 -16.43 1.02 2.97
N VAL A 254 -17.25 1.75 2.22
CA VAL A 254 -17.44 3.19 2.37
C VAL A 254 -18.88 3.45 2.73
N ALA A 255 -19.10 4.09 3.86
CA ALA A 255 -20.43 4.44 4.34
C ALA A 255 -20.92 5.73 3.66
N LEU A 256 -22.10 5.66 3.08
CA LEU A 256 -22.80 6.83 2.53
C LEU A 256 -23.79 7.35 3.58
N THR A 257 -23.82 8.65 3.76
CA THR A 257 -24.69 9.30 4.72
C THR A 257 -25.53 10.39 4.05
N THR A 258 -26.73 10.60 4.56
CA THR A 258 -27.61 11.69 4.12
C THR A 258 -27.73 12.75 5.19
N ARG A 259 -27.96 13.99 4.76
CA ARG A 259 -28.30 15.13 5.62
C ARG A 259 -29.71 15.57 5.31
N GLU A 260 -30.38 16.08 6.32
CA GLU A 260 -31.72 16.65 6.17
C GLU A 260 -31.67 17.97 5.41
N LEU A 261 -32.67 18.16 4.55
CA LEU A 261 -33.00 19.44 3.95
C LEU A 261 -34.29 19.94 4.60
N GLN A 262 -34.19 21.02 5.36
CA GLN A 262 -35.34 21.60 6.02
C GLN A 262 -36.19 22.35 4.99
N PRO A 263 -37.53 22.24 5.05
CA PRO A 263 -38.41 23.06 4.29
C PRO A 263 -38.32 24.53 4.77
N THR A 264 -38.70 25.45 3.91
CA THR A 264 -38.69 26.90 4.24
C THR A 264 -39.75 27.23 5.25
N THR A 265 -40.92 26.56 5.17
CA THR A 265 -42.09 26.84 5.99
C THR A 265 -42.56 25.55 6.65
N THR A 266 -42.60 25.54 7.98
CA THR A 266 -43.08 24.40 8.76
C THR A 266 -44.49 24.64 9.29
N LYS A 267 -45.18 23.55 9.63
CA LYS A 267 -46.48 23.62 10.31
C LYS A 267 -46.38 24.42 11.60
N ALA A 268 -45.35 24.19 12.39
CA ALA A 268 -45.14 24.93 13.65
C ALA A 268 -44.93 26.43 13.44
N MET A 269 -44.39 26.86 12.30
CA MET A 269 -44.26 28.27 11.95
C MET A 269 -45.59 28.88 11.52
N LEU A 270 -46.45 28.12 10.85
CA LEU A 270 -47.76 28.60 10.33
C LEU A 270 -48.86 28.61 11.37
N GLU A 271 -48.92 27.62 12.26
CA GLU A 271 -49.99 27.48 13.27
C GLU A 271 -50.25 28.78 14.07
N PRO A 272 -49.25 29.51 14.58
CA PRO A 272 -49.52 30.74 15.31
C PRO A 272 -49.87 31.93 14.41
N GLN A 273 -49.60 31.86 13.10
CA GLN A 273 -49.78 32.96 12.16
C GLN A 273 -51.12 32.88 11.39
N ILE A 274 -51.62 31.66 11.22
CA ILE A 274 -52.82 31.39 10.41
C ILE A 274 -54.00 31.14 11.34
N GLN A 275 -54.92 32.07 11.35
CA GLN A 275 -56.16 31.97 12.11
C GLN A 275 -57.34 32.28 11.22
N LEU A 276 -58.42 31.50 11.36
CA LEU A 276 -59.70 31.85 10.78
C LEU A 276 -60.21 33.15 11.40
N ARG A 277 -60.33 34.22 10.62
CA ARG A 277 -60.75 35.54 11.08
C ARG A 277 -62.24 35.73 11.02
N ALA A 278 -62.86 35.19 9.96
CA ALA A 278 -64.32 35.29 9.76
C ALA A 278 -64.80 34.21 8.79
N THR A 279 -65.98 33.78 8.97
CA THR A 279 -66.79 33.01 8.01
C THR A 279 -68.07 33.70 7.71
N ALA A 280 -68.46 33.65 6.45
CA ALA A 280 -69.74 34.15 6.00
C ALA A 280 -70.43 33.09 5.13
N TYR A 281 -71.74 32.98 5.30
CA TYR A 281 -72.53 32.06 4.52
C TYR A 281 -73.71 32.81 3.90
N THR A 282 -73.90 32.63 2.60
CA THR A 282 -75.05 33.17 1.86
C THR A 282 -75.71 32.00 1.10
N PRO A 283 -76.98 31.68 1.45
CA PRO A 283 -77.68 30.64 0.74
C PRO A 283 -78.06 31.14 -0.68
N ILE A 284 -77.85 30.20 -1.66
CA ILE A 284 -78.37 30.44 -3.01
C ILE A 284 -79.89 30.20 -2.97
N SER A 285 -80.69 31.17 -3.44
CA SER A 285 -82.15 31.03 -3.49
C SER A 285 -82.52 29.82 -4.39
N THR A 286 -83.53 29.08 -3.92
CA THR A 286 -84.12 27.98 -4.70
C THR A 286 -84.78 28.43 -6.00
N THR A 287 -85.09 29.73 -6.10
CA THR A 287 -85.66 30.34 -7.31
C THR A 287 -84.58 30.99 -8.20
N SER A 288 -83.32 30.82 -7.89
CA SER A 288 -82.20 31.37 -8.68
C SER A 288 -82.15 30.70 -10.02
N THR A 289 -81.89 31.44 -11.11
CA THR A 289 -81.71 30.90 -12.43
C THR A 289 -80.34 30.19 -12.55
N GLU A 290 -80.22 29.21 -13.41
CA GLU A 290 -78.96 28.45 -13.69
C GLU A 290 -77.81 29.41 -14.06
N ASN A 291 -78.07 30.44 -14.89
CA ASN A 291 -77.03 31.39 -15.29
C ASN A 291 -76.57 32.27 -14.08
N ARG A 292 -77.43 32.57 -13.16
CA ARG A 292 -77.08 33.31 -11.93
C ARG A 292 -76.22 32.40 -11.03
N ASN A 293 -76.60 31.12 -10.90
CA ASN A 293 -75.83 30.16 -10.11
C ASN A 293 -74.45 29.97 -10.70
N LEU A 294 -74.32 29.82 -12.03
CA LEU A 294 -73.07 29.73 -12.72
C LEU A 294 -72.18 30.98 -12.48
N ASN A 295 -72.77 32.20 -12.58
CA ASN A 295 -72.00 33.42 -12.33
C ASN A 295 -71.49 33.51 -10.90
N ILE A 296 -72.32 33.08 -9.94
CA ILE A 296 -71.88 33.00 -8.52
C ILE A 296 -70.73 32.05 -8.35
N GLN A 297 -70.82 30.83 -8.96
CA GLN A 297 -69.79 29.85 -8.91
C GLN A 297 -68.48 30.38 -9.53
N VAL A 298 -68.52 30.94 -10.73
CA VAL A 298 -67.38 31.52 -11.41
C VAL A 298 -66.74 32.63 -10.56
N ALA A 299 -67.52 33.47 -9.92
CA ALA A 299 -67.03 34.52 -9.05
C ALA A 299 -66.31 33.97 -7.84
N PHE A 300 -66.86 32.94 -7.19
CA PHE A 300 -66.18 32.27 -6.07
C PHE A 300 -64.91 31.56 -6.51
N GLU A 301 -64.91 30.89 -7.63
CA GLU A 301 -63.71 30.20 -8.19
C GLU A 301 -62.58 31.22 -8.46
N ARG A 302 -62.89 32.42 -8.93
CA ARG A 302 -61.91 33.48 -9.18
C ARG A 302 -61.35 34.13 -7.91
N ILE A 303 -62.15 34.22 -6.85
CA ILE A 303 -61.74 34.77 -5.57
C ILE A 303 -60.96 33.75 -4.73
N ASN A 304 -61.30 32.50 -4.91
CA ASN A 304 -60.70 31.43 -4.12
C ASN A 304 -59.16 31.38 -4.30
N GLY A 305 -58.42 31.22 -3.17
CA GLY A 305 -56.98 31.18 -3.14
C GLY A 305 -56.30 32.56 -3.33
N LYS A 306 -57.04 33.66 -3.41
CA LYS A 306 -56.39 34.98 -3.47
C LYS A 306 -55.78 35.34 -2.13
N MET A 307 -54.51 35.69 -2.18
CA MET A 307 -53.72 36.17 -1.05
C MET A 307 -53.55 37.70 -1.18
N LEU A 308 -53.69 38.39 -0.09
CA LEU A 308 -53.49 39.85 0.00
C LEU A 308 -52.32 40.11 0.94
N ALA A 309 -51.37 40.90 0.48
CA ALA A 309 -50.34 41.43 1.35
C ALA A 309 -50.91 42.45 2.36
N ALA A 310 -50.19 42.72 3.43
CA ALA A 310 -50.60 43.73 4.40
C ALA A 310 -50.76 45.12 3.75
N GLY A 311 -51.97 45.72 3.84
CA GLY A 311 -52.28 46.97 3.20
C GLY A 311 -52.73 46.88 1.73
N GLU A 312 -52.79 45.70 1.12
CA GLU A 312 -53.24 45.47 -0.24
C GLU A 312 -54.81 45.56 -0.26
N THR A 313 -55.31 46.08 -1.35
CA THR A 313 -56.76 46.20 -1.56
C THR A 313 -57.24 45.11 -2.55
N PHE A 314 -58.25 44.37 -2.13
CA PHE A 314 -58.94 43.41 -3.02
C PHE A 314 -59.99 44.10 -3.84
N SER A 315 -59.91 44.00 -5.15
CA SER A 315 -60.98 44.53 -6.04
C SER A 315 -61.69 43.38 -6.74
N PHE A 316 -62.95 43.19 -6.47
CA PHE A 316 -63.82 42.19 -7.06
C PHE A 316 -63.90 42.31 -8.61
N ASN A 317 -63.83 43.55 -9.13
CA ASN A 317 -63.97 43.83 -10.56
C ASN A 317 -62.67 43.55 -11.37
N THR A 318 -61.56 43.26 -10.68
CA THR A 318 -60.25 43.00 -11.31
C THR A 318 -59.82 41.54 -11.21
N VAL A 319 -60.66 40.71 -10.64
CA VAL A 319 -60.33 39.27 -10.41
C VAL A 319 -60.84 38.36 -11.52
#